data_60ba00673d162bfb8f8a1ef0368a300a
#
_entry.id   60ba00673d162bfb8f8a1ef0368a300a
#
_cell.length_a   1.000
_cell.length_b   1.000
_cell.length_c   1.000
_cell.angle_alpha   90.00
_cell.angle_beta   90.00
_cell.angle_gamma   90.00
#
_symmetry.space_group_name_H-M   'P 1'
#
loop_
_entity.id
_entity.type
_entity.pdbx_description
1 polymer ?
#
loop_
_entity_poly.entity_id
_entity_poly.type
_entity_poly.pdbx_seq_one_letter_code
_entity_poly.pdbx_strand_id
1 'polypeptide(L)'
;MEYLDVYLYDRKIGILSSDNGRMAFRYAPAYLEQERSEALSFSLPLRSEPYPEEAIIPFFANLLPDEGVRVRIAEILQVSPDNVFAILKEIGEDCAGAVAFYAQDKSPQTIQEPLYRKLSEDEADDVLTHLSERPLNIGAEDFHISGAGAQNKLVASIERSHILLPLMGTPSTHIIKPGINRFPESVFNEFYCMKLAKYCGIQTAECDIITVKDRAYYSVKRYDRQKVDGCWQRLHQEDFC
;
A
#
# COMPACT_ATOMS: atom_id res chain seq x y z
N MET A 1 6.92 19.90 -15.26
CA MET A 1 6.29 19.82 -13.93
C MET A 1 5.14 18.83 -13.99
N GLU A 2 5.15 17.82 -13.12
CA GLU A 2 4.11 16.80 -13.00
C GLU A 2 3.40 16.93 -11.66
N TYR A 3 2.17 16.43 -11.58
CA TYR A 3 1.34 16.54 -10.37
C TYR A 3 0.61 15.25 -10.06
N LEU A 4 0.51 14.95 -8.76
CA LEU A 4 -0.37 13.92 -8.22
C LEU A 4 -1.33 14.55 -7.21
N ASP A 5 -2.59 14.22 -7.33
CA ASP A 5 -3.58 14.54 -6.32
C ASP A 5 -3.39 13.62 -5.12
N VAL A 6 -3.27 14.20 -3.93
CA VAL A 6 -3.10 13.47 -2.68
C VAL A 6 -4.42 13.42 -1.95
N TYR A 7 -4.85 12.21 -1.64
CA TYR A 7 -6.07 11.94 -0.91
C TYR A 7 -5.74 11.37 0.47
N LEU A 8 -6.52 11.78 1.46
CA LEU A 8 -6.58 11.16 2.77
C LEU A 8 -8.02 10.66 2.97
N TYR A 9 -8.18 9.36 3.15
CA TYR A 9 -9.48 8.67 3.03
C TYR A 9 -10.07 8.86 1.62
N ASP A 10 -11.18 9.56 1.49
CA ASP A 10 -11.89 9.91 0.25
C ASP A 10 -11.77 11.40 -0.12
N ARG A 11 -11.05 12.18 0.69
CA ARG A 11 -10.94 13.63 0.52
C ARG A 11 -9.60 14.01 -0.12
N LYS A 12 -9.66 14.83 -1.17
CA LYS A 12 -8.46 15.45 -1.74
C LYS A 12 -7.92 16.47 -0.75
N ILE A 13 -6.74 16.20 -0.19
CA ILE A 13 -6.10 17.04 0.81
C ILE A 13 -5.06 17.99 0.23
N GLY A 14 -4.49 17.67 -0.94
CA GLY A 14 -3.41 18.45 -1.51
C GLY A 14 -2.90 17.93 -2.83
N ILE A 15 -1.76 18.47 -3.22
CA ILE A 15 -1.06 18.14 -4.46
C ILE A 15 0.41 17.87 -4.15
N LEU A 16 0.91 16.73 -4.62
CA LEU A 16 2.33 16.43 -4.70
C LEU A 16 2.80 16.80 -6.12
N SER A 17 3.78 17.67 -6.21
CA SER A 17 4.36 18.10 -7.48
C SER A 17 5.79 17.62 -7.65
N SER A 18 6.20 17.38 -8.89
CA SER A 18 7.60 17.13 -9.25
C SER A 18 8.03 18.07 -10.38
N ASP A 19 9.11 18.79 -10.15
CA ASP A 19 9.74 19.65 -11.15
C ASP A 19 11.24 19.37 -11.26
N ASN A 20 11.68 18.88 -12.41
CA ASN A 20 13.09 18.46 -12.62
C ASN A 20 13.62 17.51 -11.55
N GLY A 21 12.77 16.59 -11.09
CA GLY A 21 13.10 15.59 -10.08
C GLY A 21 12.98 16.09 -8.62
N ARG A 22 12.70 17.36 -8.38
CA ARG A 22 12.44 17.88 -7.05
C ARG A 22 10.96 17.85 -6.72
N MET A 23 10.63 17.34 -5.55
CA MET A 23 9.26 17.23 -5.08
C MET A 23 8.87 18.36 -4.13
N ALA A 24 7.59 18.70 -4.16
CA ALA A 24 6.97 19.57 -3.17
C ALA A 24 5.54 19.14 -2.91
N PHE A 25 5.09 19.26 -1.66
CA PHE A 25 3.70 19.01 -1.28
C PHE A 25 3.03 20.30 -0.81
N ARG A 26 1.78 20.50 -1.24
CA ARG A 26 0.96 21.62 -0.76
C ARG A 26 -0.45 21.12 -0.44
N TYR A 27 -0.94 21.51 0.71
CA TYR A 27 -2.36 21.34 1.04
C TYR A 27 -3.25 22.16 0.11
N ALA A 28 -4.40 21.60 -0.27
CA ALA A 28 -5.39 22.32 -1.06
C ALA A 28 -6.05 23.42 -0.20
N PRO A 29 -6.20 24.66 -0.71
CA PRO A 29 -6.85 25.73 0.05
C PRO A 29 -8.25 25.33 0.54
N ALA A 30 -9.05 24.72 -0.33
CA ALA A 30 -10.39 24.25 0.01
C ALA A 30 -10.42 23.15 1.11
N TYR A 31 -9.32 22.40 1.26
CA TYR A 31 -9.19 21.45 2.38
C TYR A 31 -8.84 22.15 3.68
N LEU A 32 -7.96 23.15 3.64
CA LEU A 32 -7.57 23.93 4.84
C LEU A 32 -8.73 24.71 5.46
N GLU A 33 -9.72 25.09 4.65
CA GLU A 33 -10.92 25.82 5.09
C GLU A 33 -11.99 24.94 5.76
N GLN A 34 -11.83 23.62 5.73
CA GLN A 34 -12.79 22.69 6.34
C GLN A 34 -12.61 22.61 7.86
N GLU A 35 -13.70 22.57 8.61
CA GLU A 35 -13.66 22.52 10.09
C GLU A 35 -12.96 21.28 10.66
N ARG A 36 -12.87 20.18 9.89
CA ARG A 36 -12.30 18.91 10.33
C ARG A 36 -11.17 18.44 9.40
N SER A 37 -10.27 19.37 9.10
CA SER A 37 -9.06 19.01 8.35
C SER A 37 -8.04 18.35 9.27
N GLU A 38 -7.50 17.23 8.82
CA GLU A 38 -6.47 16.46 9.51
C GLU A 38 -5.14 16.65 8.79
N ALA A 39 -4.05 16.74 9.55
CA ALA A 39 -2.72 16.76 8.96
C ALA A 39 -2.39 15.41 8.34
N LEU A 40 -1.64 15.42 7.23
CA LEU A 40 -1.17 14.21 6.57
C LEU A 40 -0.20 13.42 7.47
N SER A 41 0.57 14.09 8.29
CA SER A 41 1.55 13.55 9.21
C SER A 41 1.83 14.56 10.33
N PHE A 42 2.31 14.10 11.48
CA PHE A 42 2.82 14.98 12.53
C PHE A 42 3.98 15.85 12.04
N SER A 43 4.77 15.36 11.08
CA SER A 43 5.85 16.11 10.44
C SER A 43 5.36 17.08 9.38
N LEU A 44 4.11 16.97 8.94
CA LEU A 44 3.49 17.77 7.89
C LEU A 44 2.19 18.42 8.38
N PRO A 45 2.23 19.28 9.44
CA PRO A 45 1.05 19.95 9.97
C PRO A 45 0.36 20.81 8.91
N LEU A 46 -0.92 21.16 9.13
CA LEU A 46 -1.69 22.00 8.20
C LEU A 46 -1.07 23.37 8.04
N ARG A 47 -0.77 23.79 6.80
CA ARG A 47 -0.31 25.14 6.45
C ARG A 47 -0.58 25.44 4.96
N SER A 48 -0.59 26.73 4.62
CA SER A 48 -0.82 27.21 3.24
C SER A 48 0.42 27.14 2.35
N GLU A 49 1.61 27.30 2.97
CA GLU A 49 2.89 27.26 2.26
C GLU A 49 3.25 25.83 1.84
N PRO A 50 3.83 25.66 0.64
CA PRO A 50 4.28 24.36 0.22
C PRO A 50 5.41 23.82 1.12
N TYR A 51 5.44 22.51 1.29
CA TYR A 51 6.54 21.78 1.90
C TYR A 51 7.61 21.47 0.86
N PRO A 52 8.87 21.82 1.12
CA PRO A 52 9.98 21.44 0.24
C PRO A 52 10.31 19.94 0.38
N GLU A 53 11.07 19.43 -0.57
CA GLU A 53 11.42 18.02 -0.68
C GLU A 53 11.99 17.43 0.60
N GLU A 54 12.92 18.14 1.24
CA GLU A 54 13.60 17.67 2.45
C GLU A 54 12.64 17.38 3.61
N ALA A 55 11.52 18.12 3.64
CA ALA A 55 10.49 17.94 4.67
C ALA A 55 9.53 16.79 4.38
N ILE A 56 9.34 16.46 3.10
CA ILE A 56 8.32 15.48 2.68
C ILE A 56 8.87 14.09 2.39
N ILE A 57 10.13 13.98 1.98
CA ILE A 57 10.76 12.70 1.62
C ILE A 57 10.60 11.65 2.72
N PRO A 58 10.83 11.95 4.01
CA PRO A 58 10.69 10.92 5.05
C PRO A 58 9.30 10.27 5.06
N PHE A 59 8.24 11.06 4.89
CA PHE A 59 6.88 10.54 4.86
C PHE A 59 6.58 9.78 3.56
N PHE A 60 6.81 10.41 2.41
CA PHE A 60 6.40 9.83 1.12
C PHE A 60 7.25 8.60 0.73
N ALA A 61 8.54 8.57 1.07
CA ALA A 61 9.40 7.43 0.81
C ALA A 61 9.03 6.21 1.68
N ASN A 62 8.56 6.42 2.91
CA ASN A 62 8.12 5.35 3.80
C ASN A 62 6.81 4.66 3.36
N LEU A 63 6.06 5.25 2.43
CA LEU A 63 4.92 4.60 1.80
C LEU A 63 5.32 3.55 0.77
N LEU A 64 6.58 3.58 0.33
CA LEU A 64 7.14 2.67 -0.66
C LEU A 64 7.76 1.44 0.01
N PRO A 65 7.94 0.34 -0.74
CA PRO A 65 8.75 -0.79 -0.28
C PRO A 65 10.19 -0.39 0.05
N ASP A 66 10.84 -1.18 0.91
CA ASP A 66 12.23 -1.00 1.27
C ASP A 66 13.17 -1.15 0.05
N GLU A 67 14.39 -0.67 0.22
CA GLU A 67 15.37 -0.43 -0.85
C GLU A 67 15.50 -1.59 -1.86
N GLY A 68 15.63 -2.83 -1.40
CA GLY A 68 15.80 -3.98 -2.31
C GLY A 68 14.59 -4.25 -3.22
N VAL A 69 13.39 -4.13 -2.68
CA VAL A 69 12.13 -4.30 -3.43
C VAL A 69 11.90 -3.09 -4.33
N ARG A 70 12.20 -1.88 -3.82
CA ARG A 70 12.06 -0.62 -4.56
C ARG A 70 12.96 -0.56 -5.79
N VAL A 71 14.21 -1.03 -5.69
CA VAL A 71 15.13 -1.13 -6.84
C VAL A 71 14.49 -1.99 -7.94
N ARG A 72 13.93 -3.14 -7.59
CA ARG A 72 13.30 -4.02 -8.58
C ARG A 72 12.06 -3.39 -9.24
N ILE A 73 11.24 -2.70 -8.45
CA ILE A 73 10.11 -1.92 -8.97
C ILE A 73 10.60 -0.84 -9.95
N ALA A 74 11.61 -0.09 -9.57
CA ALA A 74 12.18 0.97 -10.39
C ALA A 74 12.75 0.45 -11.72
N GLU A 75 13.39 -0.72 -11.72
CA GLU A 75 13.84 -1.41 -12.94
C GLU A 75 12.67 -1.73 -13.88
N ILE A 76 11.57 -2.29 -13.34
CA ILE A 76 10.37 -2.61 -14.13
C ILE A 76 9.75 -1.34 -14.72
N LEU A 77 9.67 -0.28 -13.93
CA LEU A 77 9.12 1.02 -14.34
C LEU A 77 10.08 1.86 -15.19
N GLN A 78 11.34 1.43 -15.32
CA GLN A 78 12.41 2.17 -16.02
C GLN A 78 12.64 3.58 -15.44
N VAL A 79 12.60 3.70 -14.12
CA VAL A 79 12.85 4.94 -13.36
C VAL A 79 13.99 4.75 -12.36
N SER A 80 14.51 5.85 -11.79
CA SER A 80 15.43 5.76 -10.66
C SER A 80 14.73 5.25 -9.40
N PRO A 81 15.33 4.36 -8.59
CA PRO A 81 14.79 3.95 -7.30
C PRO A 81 14.64 5.11 -6.29
N ASP A 82 15.37 6.20 -6.49
CA ASP A 82 15.26 7.41 -5.68
C ASP A 82 14.13 8.33 -6.16
N ASN A 83 13.53 8.04 -7.31
CA ASN A 83 12.40 8.84 -7.82
C ASN A 83 11.08 8.40 -7.16
N VAL A 84 10.91 8.83 -5.91
CA VAL A 84 9.72 8.55 -5.09
C VAL A 84 8.43 8.97 -5.80
N PHE A 85 8.44 10.12 -6.49
CA PHE A 85 7.27 10.62 -7.22
C PHE A 85 6.83 9.66 -8.33
N ALA A 86 7.76 9.22 -9.17
CA ALA A 86 7.45 8.32 -10.29
C ALA A 86 6.92 6.97 -9.79
N ILE A 87 7.50 6.45 -8.71
CA ILE A 87 7.04 5.18 -8.12
C ILE A 87 5.64 5.35 -7.52
N LEU A 88 5.38 6.42 -6.74
CA LEU A 88 4.05 6.70 -6.18
C LEU A 88 2.99 6.91 -7.26
N LYS A 89 3.36 7.49 -8.41
CA LYS A 89 2.46 7.66 -9.55
C LYS A 89 1.92 6.32 -10.07
N GLU A 90 2.72 5.26 -9.98
CA GLU A 90 2.38 3.93 -10.51
C GLU A 90 1.74 3.01 -9.47
N ILE A 91 2.14 3.11 -8.20
CA ILE A 91 1.67 2.17 -7.17
C ILE A 91 0.97 2.84 -5.98
N GLY A 92 0.69 4.15 -6.05
CA GLY A 92 0.22 4.92 -4.90
C GLY A 92 -1.29 4.90 -4.65
N GLU A 93 -2.10 4.17 -5.41
CA GLU A 93 -3.56 4.18 -5.25
C GLU A 93 -4.04 3.47 -3.98
N ASP A 94 -3.28 2.51 -3.44
CA ASP A 94 -3.58 1.84 -2.16
C ASP A 94 -2.31 1.68 -1.31
N CYS A 95 -1.91 2.74 -0.63
CA CYS A 95 -0.76 2.74 0.27
C CYS A 95 -1.10 2.17 1.66
N ALA A 96 -0.08 2.12 2.52
CA ALA A 96 -0.25 1.94 3.95
C ALA A 96 -1.05 3.12 4.53
N GLY A 97 -1.95 2.83 5.46
CA GLY A 97 -2.84 3.85 6.02
C GLY A 97 -3.97 4.26 5.08
N ALA A 98 -4.35 5.54 5.14
CA ALA A 98 -5.47 6.10 4.40
C ALA A 98 -5.04 7.03 3.25
N VAL A 99 -3.75 7.07 2.94
CA VAL A 99 -3.21 7.93 1.88
C VAL A 99 -3.32 7.24 0.53
N ALA A 100 -3.68 8.00 -0.49
CA ALA A 100 -3.68 7.54 -1.88
C ALA A 100 -3.27 8.67 -2.84
N PHE A 101 -2.69 8.28 -3.97
CA PHE A 101 -2.20 9.20 -5.01
C PHE A 101 -2.86 8.90 -6.34
N TYR A 102 -3.33 9.94 -7.01
CA TYR A 102 -3.96 9.83 -8.31
C TYR A 102 -3.39 10.87 -9.27
N ALA A 103 -3.26 10.52 -10.54
CA ALA A 103 -3.03 11.52 -11.58
C ALA A 103 -4.19 12.53 -11.60
N GLN A 104 -3.93 13.77 -12.02
CA GLN A 104 -4.92 14.87 -11.96
C GLN A 104 -6.21 14.62 -12.75
N ASP A 105 -6.17 13.73 -13.74
CA ASP A 105 -7.32 13.30 -14.54
C ASP A 105 -8.07 12.11 -13.93
N LYS A 106 -7.54 11.53 -12.84
CA LYS A 106 -8.13 10.43 -12.11
C LYS A 106 -8.57 10.90 -10.71
N SER A 107 -9.65 10.35 -10.22
CA SER A 107 -10.09 10.52 -8.83
C SER A 107 -10.40 9.15 -8.25
N PRO A 108 -10.29 8.97 -6.92
CA PRO A 108 -10.85 7.78 -6.32
C PRO A 108 -12.30 7.69 -6.75
N GLN A 109 -12.65 6.62 -7.41
CA GLN A 109 -14.06 6.41 -7.73
C GLN A 109 -14.79 6.30 -6.40
N THR A 110 -15.93 6.97 -6.30
CA THR A 110 -16.88 6.72 -5.22
C THR A 110 -17.41 5.30 -5.46
N ILE A 111 -16.65 4.31 -4.97
CA ILE A 111 -16.91 2.91 -5.20
C ILE A 111 -18.13 2.58 -4.34
N GLN A 112 -19.31 2.62 -4.93
CA GLN A 112 -20.53 2.15 -4.28
C GLN A 112 -20.45 0.65 -3.99
N GLU A 113 -19.69 -0.10 -4.83
CA GLU A 113 -19.42 -1.52 -4.62
C GLU A 113 -17.92 -1.80 -4.84
N PRO A 114 -17.25 -2.49 -3.90
CA PRO A 114 -15.85 -2.88 -4.04
C PRO A 114 -15.63 -3.74 -5.28
N LEU A 115 -14.68 -3.38 -6.12
CA LEU A 115 -14.35 -4.11 -7.34
C LEU A 115 -13.14 -4.99 -7.12
N TYR A 116 -13.32 -6.29 -7.26
CA TYR A 116 -12.26 -7.29 -7.12
C TYR A 116 -12.19 -8.22 -8.32
N ARG A 117 -10.99 -8.54 -8.77
CA ARG A 117 -10.73 -9.64 -9.70
C ARG A 117 -10.35 -10.89 -8.91
N LYS A 118 -11.19 -11.91 -8.95
CA LYS A 118 -10.90 -13.21 -8.35
C LYS A 118 -9.83 -13.93 -9.17
N LEU A 119 -8.77 -14.40 -8.51
CA LEU A 119 -7.77 -15.26 -9.14
C LEU A 119 -8.23 -16.71 -9.14
N SER A 120 -7.98 -17.41 -10.25
CA SER A 120 -7.96 -18.87 -10.26
C SER A 120 -6.77 -19.38 -9.43
N GLU A 121 -6.75 -20.67 -9.11
CA GLU A 121 -5.63 -21.26 -8.36
C GLU A 121 -4.32 -21.19 -9.14
N ASP A 122 -4.37 -21.38 -10.46
CA ASP A 122 -3.20 -21.26 -11.34
C ASP A 122 -2.67 -19.82 -11.42
N GLU A 123 -3.55 -18.84 -11.55
CA GLU A 123 -3.17 -17.43 -11.52
C GLU A 123 -2.57 -17.01 -10.15
N ALA A 124 -3.18 -17.49 -9.06
CA ALA A 124 -2.67 -17.21 -7.71
C ALA A 124 -1.27 -17.82 -7.50
N ASP A 125 -1.05 -19.05 -7.98
CA ASP A 125 0.25 -19.71 -7.91
C ASP A 125 1.29 -18.97 -8.75
N ASP A 126 0.95 -18.54 -9.97
CA ASP A 126 1.84 -17.77 -10.84
C ASP A 126 2.24 -16.44 -10.17
N VAL A 127 1.26 -15.66 -9.72
CA VAL A 127 1.49 -14.37 -9.05
C VAL A 127 2.38 -14.54 -7.83
N LEU A 128 2.03 -15.46 -6.91
CA LEU A 128 2.73 -15.63 -5.64
C LEU A 128 4.15 -16.20 -5.81
N THR A 129 4.37 -17.03 -6.82
CA THR A 129 5.68 -17.62 -7.11
C THR A 129 6.65 -16.59 -7.70
N HIS A 130 6.15 -15.67 -8.52
CA HIS A 130 6.98 -14.68 -9.22
C HIS A 130 7.07 -13.33 -8.50
N LEU A 131 6.65 -13.23 -7.23
CA LEU A 131 6.75 -11.98 -6.46
C LEU A 131 8.18 -11.44 -6.29
N SER A 132 9.20 -12.29 -6.40
CA SER A 132 10.60 -11.83 -6.41
C SER A 132 11.00 -11.14 -7.72
N GLU A 133 10.35 -11.52 -8.82
CA GLU A 133 10.58 -10.97 -10.16
C GLU A 133 9.66 -9.79 -10.44
N ARG A 134 8.42 -9.87 -9.94
CA ARG A 134 7.38 -8.85 -10.07
C ARG A 134 6.83 -8.47 -8.70
N PRO A 135 7.59 -7.70 -7.90
CA PRO A 135 7.15 -7.29 -6.58
C PRO A 135 5.78 -6.62 -6.63
N LEU A 136 4.92 -6.93 -5.67
CA LEU A 136 3.55 -6.41 -5.61
C LEU A 136 2.71 -6.71 -6.86
N ASN A 137 3.13 -7.65 -7.71
CA ASN A 137 2.51 -7.92 -9.01
C ASN A 137 2.49 -6.71 -9.96
N ILE A 138 3.51 -5.84 -9.86
CA ILE A 138 3.63 -4.64 -10.68
C ILE A 138 3.72 -4.98 -12.17
N GLY A 139 3.11 -4.15 -13.02
CA GLY A 139 3.03 -4.36 -14.47
C GLY A 139 1.83 -5.21 -14.90
N ALA A 140 1.01 -5.71 -13.96
CA ALA A 140 -0.31 -6.23 -14.29
C ALA A 140 -1.28 -5.05 -14.54
N GLU A 141 -2.15 -5.21 -15.52
CA GLU A 141 -3.16 -4.20 -15.84
C GLU A 141 -4.04 -3.90 -14.60
N ASP A 142 -4.31 -2.63 -14.37
CA ASP A 142 -5.19 -2.11 -13.29
C ASP A 142 -4.74 -2.41 -11.84
N PHE A 143 -3.45 -2.72 -11.60
CA PHE A 143 -2.95 -3.05 -10.27
C PHE A 143 -1.93 -2.00 -9.78
N HIS A 144 -2.36 -1.08 -8.91
CA HIS A 144 -1.61 0.09 -8.44
C HIS A 144 -1.51 0.14 -6.91
N ILE A 145 -0.93 -0.90 -6.29
CA ILE A 145 -0.89 -1.03 -4.84
C ILE A 145 0.53 -0.96 -4.33
N SER A 146 0.78 -0.13 -3.31
CA SER A 146 2.03 -0.07 -2.56
C SER A 146 1.97 -0.94 -1.31
N GLY A 147 3.08 -1.57 -0.99
CA GLY A 147 3.24 -2.37 0.24
C GLY A 147 4.60 -2.15 0.86
N ALA A 148 4.70 -1.28 1.86
CA ALA A 148 5.94 -1.00 2.59
C ALA A 148 6.62 -2.26 3.15
N GLY A 149 7.95 -2.24 3.31
CA GLY A 149 8.77 -3.29 3.93
C GLY A 149 9.56 -4.16 2.96
N ALA A 150 10.60 -4.84 3.46
CA ALA A 150 11.67 -5.51 2.72
C ALA A 150 11.30 -6.85 2.09
N GLN A 151 10.31 -7.56 2.62
CA GLN A 151 9.93 -8.88 2.14
C GLN A 151 8.98 -8.78 0.97
N ASN A 152 9.17 -9.65 -0.05
CA ASN A 152 8.21 -9.80 -1.13
C ASN A 152 6.83 -10.17 -0.57
N LYS A 153 5.81 -9.51 -1.06
CA LYS A 153 4.43 -9.68 -0.60
C LYS A 153 3.44 -9.37 -1.72
N LEU A 154 2.28 -9.98 -1.64
CA LEU A 154 1.10 -9.57 -2.40
C LEU A 154 0.14 -8.89 -1.44
N VAL A 155 -0.32 -7.71 -1.81
CA VAL A 155 -1.37 -6.99 -1.07
C VAL A 155 -2.68 -7.24 -1.80
N ALA A 156 -3.61 -7.96 -1.16
CA ALA A 156 -4.81 -8.49 -1.80
C ALA A 156 -5.99 -8.55 -0.82
N SER A 157 -7.11 -9.07 -1.25
CA SER A 157 -8.20 -9.46 -0.37
C SER A 157 -8.37 -10.96 -0.40
N ILE A 158 -8.88 -11.53 0.69
CA ILE A 158 -9.17 -12.97 0.79
C ILE A 158 -10.63 -13.14 1.16
N GLU A 159 -11.36 -13.90 0.34
CA GLU A 159 -12.73 -14.28 0.64
C GLU A 159 -12.92 -15.76 0.36
N ARG A 160 -13.42 -16.52 1.35
CA ARG A 160 -13.69 -17.97 1.24
C ARG A 160 -12.53 -18.76 0.61
N SER A 161 -11.30 -18.48 1.07
CA SER A 161 -10.05 -19.08 0.57
C SER A 161 -9.65 -18.71 -0.86
N HIS A 162 -10.29 -17.71 -1.47
CA HIS A 162 -9.89 -17.18 -2.78
C HIS A 162 -9.14 -15.87 -2.61
N ILE A 163 -8.09 -15.71 -3.39
CA ILE A 163 -7.34 -14.45 -3.48
C ILE A 163 -8.03 -13.55 -4.50
N LEU A 164 -8.27 -12.34 -4.07
CA LEU A 164 -8.97 -11.31 -4.84
C LEU A 164 -8.03 -10.12 -5.00
N LEU A 165 -7.73 -9.73 -6.23
CA LEU A 165 -6.98 -8.51 -6.52
C LEU A 165 -7.94 -7.31 -6.48
N PRO A 166 -7.70 -6.32 -5.62
CA PRO A 166 -8.50 -5.11 -5.61
C PRO A 166 -8.19 -4.27 -6.85
N LEU A 167 -9.21 -3.71 -7.48
CA LEU A 167 -9.14 -2.89 -8.67
C LEU A 167 -9.64 -1.48 -8.37
N MET A 168 -9.16 -0.50 -9.16
CA MET A 168 -9.66 0.87 -9.19
C MET A 168 -9.71 1.55 -7.80
N GLY A 169 -8.66 1.40 -6.99
CA GLY A 169 -8.59 1.98 -5.65
C GLY A 169 -9.44 1.29 -4.59
N THR A 170 -10.03 0.11 -4.88
CA THR A 170 -10.69 -0.72 -3.88
C THR A 170 -9.70 -1.09 -2.77
N PRO A 171 -10.04 -0.92 -1.48
CA PRO A 171 -9.12 -1.26 -0.39
C PRO A 171 -8.78 -2.75 -0.35
N SER A 172 -7.49 -3.06 -0.34
CA SER A 172 -7.00 -4.41 -0.01
C SER A 172 -7.18 -4.70 1.49
N THR A 173 -7.30 -5.96 1.87
CA THR A 173 -7.60 -6.35 3.26
C THR A 173 -6.55 -7.23 3.91
N HIS A 174 -5.66 -7.82 3.10
CA HIS A 174 -4.64 -8.77 3.57
C HIS A 174 -3.29 -8.47 2.92
N ILE A 175 -2.25 -8.90 3.62
CA ILE A 175 -0.89 -9.03 3.09
C ILE A 175 -0.57 -10.51 3.07
N ILE A 176 -0.17 -11.02 1.91
CA ILE A 176 0.21 -12.42 1.69
C ILE A 176 1.71 -12.47 1.41
N LYS A 177 2.45 -13.27 2.18
CA LYS A 177 3.90 -13.36 2.07
C LYS A 177 4.33 -14.79 1.73
N PRO A 178 5.16 -14.99 0.72
CA PRO A 178 5.83 -16.26 0.48
C PRO A 178 6.90 -16.52 1.53
N GLY A 179 7.36 -17.75 1.62
CA GLY A 179 8.57 -18.09 2.37
C GLY A 179 9.80 -17.36 1.82
N ILE A 180 10.72 -17.03 2.69
CA ILE A 180 12.02 -16.44 2.31
C ILE A 180 12.92 -17.58 1.85
N ASN A 181 13.46 -17.51 0.61
CA ASN A 181 14.29 -18.58 0.03
C ASN A 181 15.40 -19.08 0.96
N ARG A 182 16.07 -18.16 1.67
CA ARG A 182 17.13 -18.49 2.65
C ARG A 182 16.59 -19.12 3.93
N PHE A 183 15.30 -18.92 4.25
CA PHE A 183 14.63 -19.38 5.45
C PHE A 183 13.25 -19.97 5.10
N PRO A 184 13.19 -21.21 4.58
CA PRO A 184 11.95 -21.81 4.07
C PRO A 184 10.83 -21.85 5.12
N GLU A 185 11.17 -22.01 6.40
CA GLU A 185 10.22 -22.06 7.50
C GLU A 185 9.72 -20.69 7.98
N SER A 186 10.11 -19.60 7.30
CA SER A 186 9.75 -18.22 7.70
C SER A 186 8.24 -18.02 7.78
N VAL A 187 7.45 -18.64 6.90
CA VAL A 187 5.98 -18.63 6.91
C VAL A 187 5.44 -19.14 8.26
N PHE A 188 5.91 -20.31 8.69
CA PHE A 188 5.46 -20.94 9.93
C PHE A 188 6.00 -20.21 11.15
N ASN A 189 7.24 -19.70 11.08
CA ASN A 189 7.84 -18.93 12.15
C ASN A 189 7.08 -17.63 12.42
N GLU A 190 6.74 -16.87 11.38
CA GLU A 190 5.97 -15.61 11.50
C GLU A 190 4.58 -15.91 12.08
N PHE A 191 3.91 -16.93 11.57
CA PHE A 191 2.61 -17.37 12.09
C PHE A 191 2.69 -17.79 13.57
N TYR A 192 3.68 -18.60 13.93
CA TYR A 192 3.87 -19.07 15.30
C TYR A 192 4.13 -17.91 16.27
N CYS A 193 5.02 -16.97 15.89
CA CYS A 193 5.32 -15.80 16.70
C CYS A 193 4.08 -14.93 16.94
N MET A 194 3.25 -14.72 15.92
CA MET A 194 2.01 -13.96 16.04
C MET A 194 1.00 -14.66 16.97
N LYS A 195 0.86 -16.00 16.84
CA LYS A 195 -0.02 -16.77 17.73
C LYS A 195 0.49 -16.77 19.18
N LEU A 196 1.81 -16.89 19.36
CA LEU A 196 2.43 -16.83 20.69
C LEU A 196 2.24 -15.44 21.33
N ALA A 197 2.48 -14.38 20.59
CA ALA A 197 2.24 -13.01 21.06
C ALA A 197 0.79 -12.81 21.51
N LYS A 198 -0.17 -13.28 20.71
CA LYS A 198 -1.60 -13.27 21.07
C LYS A 198 -1.87 -14.07 22.35
N TYR A 199 -1.28 -15.25 22.47
CA TYR A 199 -1.41 -16.09 23.67
C TYR A 199 -0.84 -15.40 24.91
N CYS A 200 0.24 -14.63 24.78
CA CYS A 200 0.81 -13.79 25.84
C CYS A 200 0.01 -12.52 26.15
N GLY A 201 -1.15 -12.32 25.53
CA GLY A 201 -2.02 -11.15 25.77
C GLY A 201 -1.62 -9.89 25.00
N ILE A 202 -0.68 -9.99 24.06
CA ILE A 202 -0.34 -8.86 23.15
C ILE A 202 -1.40 -8.78 22.06
N GLN A 203 -1.90 -7.58 21.84
CA GLN A 203 -2.83 -7.34 20.71
C GLN A 203 -2.08 -7.51 19.39
N THR A 204 -2.53 -8.44 18.57
CA THR A 204 -1.92 -8.79 17.28
C THR A 204 -2.97 -8.75 16.17
N ALA A 205 -2.52 -8.48 14.94
CA ALA A 205 -3.34 -8.64 13.77
C ALA A 205 -3.75 -10.12 13.58
N GLU A 206 -4.92 -10.36 13.01
CA GLU A 206 -5.36 -11.70 12.65
C GLU A 206 -4.49 -12.25 11.52
N CYS A 207 -3.95 -13.43 11.69
CA CYS A 207 -3.12 -14.08 10.69
C CYS A 207 -3.47 -15.55 10.54
N ASP A 208 -3.14 -16.08 9.37
CA ASP A 208 -3.34 -17.48 9.01
C ASP A 208 -2.26 -17.98 8.04
N ILE A 209 -2.23 -19.28 7.82
CA ILE A 209 -1.48 -19.91 6.73
C ILE A 209 -2.47 -20.31 5.67
N ILE A 210 -2.29 -19.79 4.46
CA ILE A 210 -3.06 -20.20 3.29
C ILE A 210 -2.21 -21.11 2.41
N THR A 211 -2.86 -22.06 1.73
CA THR A 211 -2.20 -22.95 0.78
C THR A 211 -2.72 -22.65 -0.63
N VAL A 212 -1.80 -22.46 -1.56
CA VAL A 212 -2.08 -22.37 -2.98
C VAL A 212 -1.29 -23.48 -3.65
N LYS A 213 -2.00 -24.41 -4.29
CA LYS A 213 -1.44 -25.73 -4.69
C LYS A 213 -0.73 -26.38 -3.48
N ASP A 214 0.56 -26.70 -3.61
CA ASP A 214 1.32 -27.39 -2.57
C ASP A 214 2.22 -26.45 -1.73
N ARG A 215 2.02 -25.11 -1.83
CA ARG A 215 2.85 -24.11 -1.17
C ARG A 215 2.09 -23.36 -0.09
N ALA A 216 2.74 -23.22 1.05
CA ALA A 216 2.22 -22.44 2.18
C ALA A 216 2.66 -20.97 2.08
N TYR A 217 1.73 -20.08 2.38
CA TYR A 217 1.94 -18.63 2.42
C TYR A 217 1.41 -18.08 3.75
N TYR A 218 2.16 -17.15 4.34
CA TYR A 218 1.68 -16.42 5.51
C TYR A 218 0.70 -15.32 5.05
N SER A 219 -0.45 -15.26 5.69
CA SER A 219 -1.47 -14.26 5.43
C SER A 219 -1.78 -13.50 6.71
N VAL A 220 -1.81 -12.18 6.65
CA VAL A 220 -2.18 -11.34 7.77
C VAL A 220 -3.19 -10.27 7.33
N LYS A 221 -4.22 -10.08 8.14
CA LYS A 221 -5.15 -8.96 7.92
C LYS A 221 -4.47 -7.64 8.17
N ARG A 222 -4.72 -6.70 7.29
CA ARG A 222 -4.28 -5.31 7.46
C ARG A 222 -5.01 -4.69 8.65
N TYR A 223 -4.25 -4.16 9.61
CA TYR A 223 -4.80 -3.45 10.78
C TYR A 223 -5.31 -2.05 10.44
N ASP A 224 -4.83 -1.49 9.32
CA ASP A 224 -5.22 -0.19 8.79
C ASP A 224 -6.46 -0.26 7.87
N ARG A 225 -7.23 -1.33 8.00
CA ARG A 225 -8.51 -1.56 7.30
C ARG A 225 -9.56 -2.02 8.29
N GLN A 226 -10.72 -1.36 8.26
CA GLN A 226 -11.86 -1.78 9.07
C GLN A 226 -13.13 -1.85 8.22
N LYS A 227 -14.04 -2.72 8.61
CA LYS A 227 -15.35 -2.86 7.95
C LYS A 227 -16.40 -2.08 8.72
N VAL A 228 -17.00 -1.07 8.08
CA VAL A 228 -18.08 -0.23 8.65
C VAL A 228 -19.27 -0.32 7.70
N ASP A 229 -20.42 -0.69 8.20
CA ASP A 229 -21.67 -0.83 7.44
C ASP A 229 -21.53 -1.66 6.16
N GLY A 230 -20.71 -2.72 6.22
CA GLY A 230 -20.47 -3.61 5.10
C GLY A 230 -19.36 -3.16 4.14
N CYS A 231 -18.91 -1.92 4.21
CA CYS A 231 -17.85 -1.35 3.35
C CYS A 231 -16.50 -1.33 4.06
N TRP A 232 -15.43 -1.61 3.31
CA TRP A 232 -14.07 -1.47 3.82
C TRP A 232 -13.65 -0.01 3.83
N GLN A 233 -13.17 0.45 4.99
CA GLN A 233 -12.60 1.78 5.19
C GLN A 233 -11.11 1.68 5.51
N ARG A 234 -10.34 2.68 5.07
CA ARG A 234 -8.95 2.86 5.43
C ARG A 234 -8.86 3.56 6.78
N LEU A 235 -7.89 3.18 7.60
CA LEU A 235 -7.50 3.89 8.81
C LEU A 235 -6.15 4.55 8.55
N HIS A 236 -6.05 5.82 8.88
CA HIS A 236 -4.78 6.51 8.76
C HIS A 236 -3.79 6.00 9.80
N GLN A 237 -2.52 5.96 9.45
CA GLN A 237 -1.43 5.54 10.33
C GLN A 237 -0.23 6.47 10.16
N GLU A 238 0.59 6.52 11.20
CA GLU A 238 1.88 7.20 11.23
C GLU A 238 2.96 6.17 11.53
N ASP A 239 4.06 6.22 10.80
CA ASP A 239 5.27 5.48 11.11
C ASP A 239 6.18 6.35 11.98
N PHE A 240 6.69 5.80 13.07
CA PHE A 240 7.57 6.50 14.01
C PHE A 240 9.05 6.09 13.85
N CYS A 241 9.42 5.41 12.77
CA CYS A 241 10.78 5.03 12.45
C CYS A 241 11.56 6.11 11.74
#